data_566a5b385c2ec5ac5a19d3c1f4a607ab
#
_entry.id   566a5b385c2ec5ac5a19d3c1f4a607ab
#
_cell.length_a   1.000
_cell.length_b   1.000
_cell.length_c   1.000
_cell.angle_alpha   90.00
_cell.angle_beta   90.00
_cell.angle_gamma   90.00
#
_symmetry.space_group_name_H-M   'P 1'
#
loop_
_entity.id
_entity.type
_entity.pdbx_description
1 polymer ?
#
loop_
_entity_poly.entity_id
_entity_poly.type
_entity_poly.pdbx_seq_one_letter_code
_entity_poly.pdbx_strand_id
1 'polypeptide(L)'
;MNRDTICVQGGYTPKNGEPRQVPIIQSTTFKYSTSEDMGKLFDLEASGYFYSRLQNPTCDTVAAKICELEGGTAAMLTSSGQAASFYAVFNIASCGDHIVSSSTIYGGTYNLFAVTMKRMGIDFTFVSPDCTKEELDAAFRPNTKAVFGETVANPALTVLDFEKFAAAAHSHGVPLIVDNTFATPVNCRPFEWGADIVTHSTTKYMDGHGAAVGGCIVDSGKFDWTRYPDKYPGLCTPDESYHGVTYTERFGIDGAYITKATVQLMRDFGSVQSPQSAFILNLGLESLHVRMARHCENALAVARALKNDNRVAYVIYPGLEGDKYYDLAQKYMPNGTTGVVSFGLKSGRKAAEGFMKGLKIAAIETHVADARSCCLHPASSTHRQMTDDELATAGVPADLVRFSCGLESAEDLINDIKQALDSAEGR
;
A
#
# COMPACT_ATOMS: atom_id res chain seq x y z
N MET A 1 -0.07 22.93 -1.75
CA MET A 1 -1.14 22.77 -2.78
C MET A 1 -2.19 21.79 -2.28
N ASN A 2 -3.44 21.88 -2.77
CA ASN A 2 -4.45 20.85 -2.52
C ASN A 2 -4.08 19.54 -3.21
N ARG A 3 -4.54 18.39 -2.66
CA ARG A 3 -4.27 17.05 -3.19
C ARG A 3 -4.63 16.93 -4.68
N ASP A 4 -5.76 17.47 -5.11
CA ASP A 4 -6.21 17.46 -6.50
C ASP A 4 -5.22 18.16 -7.44
N THR A 5 -4.69 19.30 -7.00
CA THR A 5 -3.67 20.04 -7.75
C THR A 5 -2.35 19.26 -7.78
N ILE A 6 -1.96 18.61 -6.67
CA ILE A 6 -0.74 17.78 -6.63
C ILE A 6 -0.87 16.57 -7.56
N CYS A 7 -2.03 15.93 -7.66
CA CYS A 7 -2.26 14.85 -8.62
C CYS A 7 -1.84 15.27 -10.05
N VAL A 8 -2.18 16.48 -10.45
CA VAL A 8 -1.93 16.98 -11.83
C VAL A 8 -0.55 17.64 -11.97
N GLN A 9 -0.09 18.39 -10.97
CA GLN A 9 1.09 19.29 -11.09
C GLN A 9 2.29 18.87 -10.24
N GLY A 10 2.13 17.92 -9.28
CA GLY A 10 3.19 17.55 -8.37
C GLY A 10 4.34 16.79 -9.05
N GLY A 11 5.50 16.82 -8.42
CA GLY A 11 6.70 16.05 -8.79
C GLY A 11 7.47 16.55 -10.00
N TYR A 12 6.86 17.27 -10.95
CA TYR A 12 7.52 17.75 -12.17
C TYR A 12 7.21 19.22 -12.47
N THR A 13 8.28 20.02 -12.55
CA THR A 13 8.19 21.42 -12.95
C THR A 13 9.07 21.65 -14.16
N PRO A 14 8.48 21.68 -15.39
CA PRO A 14 9.26 21.91 -16.60
C PRO A 14 9.78 23.35 -16.67
N LYS A 15 11.01 23.51 -17.14
CA LYS A 15 11.61 24.81 -17.44
C LYS A 15 11.16 25.32 -18.81
N ASN A 16 11.54 26.55 -19.13
CA ASN A 16 11.22 27.15 -20.43
C ASN A 16 11.76 26.30 -21.58
N GLY A 17 10.85 25.85 -22.48
CA GLY A 17 11.19 25.00 -23.61
C GLY A 17 11.31 23.50 -23.32
N GLU A 18 11.14 23.06 -22.08
CA GLU A 18 11.10 21.64 -21.72
C GLU A 18 9.72 21.03 -21.97
N PRO A 19 9.63 19.70 -22.18
CA PRO A 19 8.36 19.00 -22.34
C PRO A 19 7.43 19.25 -21.14
N ARG A 20 6.16 19.49 -21.41
CA ARG A 20 5.16 19.61 -20.34
C ARG A 20 4.93 18.29 -19.61
N GLN A 21 4.94 17.16 -20.33
CA GLN A 21 4.80 15.83 -19.76
C GLN A 21 6.16 15.31 -19.32
N VAL A 22 6.18 14.53 -18.26
CA VAL A 22 7.39 13.87 -17.73
C VAL A 22 8.08 13.08 -18.86
N PRO A 23 9.36 13.35 -19.17
CA PRO A 23 10.09 12.59 -20.19
C PRO A 23 10.35 11.16 -19.74
N ILE A 24 10.27 10.22 -20.69
CA ILE A 24 10.70 8.83 -20.44
C ILE A 24 12.20 8.73 -20.74
N ILE A 25 13.01 8.64 -19.67
CA ILE A 25 14.45 8.49 -19.81
C ILE A 25 14.82 7.01 -19.78
N GLN A 26 14.81 6.40 -20.96
CA GLN A 26 15.11 4.98 -21.17
C GLN A 26 16.62 4.78 -21.37
N SER A 27 17.38 4.93 -20.27
CA SER A 27 18.83 4.72 -20.26
C SER A 27 19.24 3.87 -19.07
N THR A 28 20.19 2.95 -19.25
CA THR A 28 20.78 2.18 -18.16
C THR A 28 21.85 2.96 -17.41
N THR A 29 22.60 3.81 -18.12
CA THR A 29 23.77 4.55 -17.61
C THR A 29 23.76 5.99 -18.09
N PHE A 30 24.53 6.83 -17.43
CA PHE A 30 24.63 8.27 -17.71
C PHE A 30 26.11 8.64 -17.88
N LYS A 31 26.41 9.59 -18.80
CA LYS A 31 27.76 10.01 -19.14
C LYS A 31 28.24 11.12 -18.22
N TYR A 32 29.48 11.00 -17.75
CA TYR A 32 30.23 12.02 -17.03
C TYR A 32 31.48 12.46 -17.80
N SER A 33 31.97 13.65 -17.55
CA SER A 33 33.14 14.19 -18.23
C SER A 33 34.45 13.69 -17.61
N THR A 34 34.42 13.40 -16.30
CA THR A 34 35.59 12.92 -15.53
C THR A 34 35.23 11.74 -14.64
N SER A 35 36.19 10.89 -14.32
CA SER A 35 36.01 9.83 -13.32
C SER A 35 35.80 10.39 -11.91
N GLU A 36 36.37 11.56 -11.62
CA GLU A 36 36.19 12.24 -10.34
C GLU A 36 34.78 12.68 -10.12
N ASP A 37 34.12 13.31 -11.13
CA ASP A 37 32.70 13.71 -11.02
C ASP A 37 31.79 12.50 -10.80
N MET A 38 32.07 11.39 -11.45
CA MET A 38 31.33 10.15 -11.24
C MET A 38 31.61 9.54 -9.87
N GLY A 39 32.88 9.57 -9.40
CA GLY A 39 33.30 9.06 -8.09
C GLY A 39 32.52 9.71 -6.94
N LYS A 40 32.31 11.03 -6.98
CA LYS A 40 31.52 11.77 -5.97
C LYS A 40 30.09 11.24 -5.78
N LEU A 41 29.51 10.64 -6.84
CA LEU A 41 28.17 9.99 -6.73
C LEU A 41 28.25 8.68 -5.95
N PHE A 42 29.30 7.87 -6.17
CA PHE A 42 29.53 6.64 -5.43
C PHE A 42 29.87 6.90 -3.96
N ASP A 43 30.53 8.02 -3.67
CA ASP A 43 30.87 8.46 -2.31
C ASP A 43 29.69 9.21 -1.64
N LEU A 44 28.54 9.30 -2.34
CA LEU A 44 27.37 10.06 -1.92
C LEU A 44 27.65 11.55 -1.65
N GLU A 45 28.68 12.12 -2.26
CA GLU A 45 29.12 13.52 -2.12
C GLU A 45 28.40 14.46 -3.10
N ALA A 46 27.84 13.93 -4.17
CA ALA A 46 27.08 14.67 -5.15
C ALA A 46 25.74 13.97 -5.45
N SER A 47 24.75 14.74 -5.88
CA SER A 47 23.49 14.23 -6.40
C SER A 47 23.58 14.05 -7.92
N GLY A 48 23.01 12.98 -8.45
CA GLY A 48 22.98 12.72 -9.88
C GLY A 48 22.64 11.29 -10.22
N TYR A 49 22.58 10.99 -11.50
CA TYR A 49 22.23 9.67 -12.02
C TYR A 49 23.45 9.03 -12.68
N PHE A 50 23.77 7.81 -12.32
CA PHE A 50 24.85 7.05 -12.98
C PHE A 50 24.37 5.68 -13.49
N TYR A 51 23.39 5.09 -12.84
CA TYR A 51 22.83 3.80 -13.22
C TYR A 51 21.37 3.66 -12.81
N SER A 52 20.49 3.31 -13.76
CA SER A 52 19.05 3.30 -13.56
C SER A 52 18.53 2.23 -12.59
N ARG A 53 19.34 1.26 -12.19
CA ARG A 53 18.98 0.33 -11.12
C ARG A 53 18.84 1.03 -9.77
N LEU A 54 19.67 2.05 -9.51
CA LEU A 54 19.58 2.84 -8.29
C LEU A 54 18.56 3.94 -8.42
N GLN A 55 18.72 4.80 -9.42
CA GLN A 55 17.87 5.97 -9.64
C GLN A 55 17.72 6.26 -11.13
N ASN A 56 16.53 6.76 -11.49
CA ASN A 56 16.21 7.18 -12.85
C ASN A 56 15.36 8.46 -12.81
N PRO A 57 15.65 9.49 -13.62
CA PRO A 57 14.96 10.77 -13.57
C PRO A 57 13.43 10.66 -13.69
N THR A 58 12.93 9.77 -14.54
CA THR A 58 11.48 9.54 -14.70
C THR A 58 10.88 8.94 -13.44
N CYS A 59 11.53 7.91 -12.88
CA CYS A 59 11.07 7.24 -11.67
C CYS A 59 11.08 8.18 -10.46
N ASP A 60 12.13 8.97 -10.30
CA ASP A 60 12.28 9.89 -9.17
C ASP A 60 11.25 11.03 -9.24
N THR A 61 10.95 11.52 -10.44
CA THR A 61 9.88 12.51 -10.64
C THR A 61 8.52 11.99 -10.18
N VAL A 62 8.21 10.74 -10.50
CA VAL A 62 6.93 10.12 -10.11
C VAL A 62 6.92 9.78 -8.61
N ALA A 63 8.05 9.33 -8.06
CA ALA A 63 8.21 9.14 -6.61
C ALA A 63 7.99 10.46 -5.85
N ALA A 64 8.55 11.57 -6.33
CA ALA A 64 8.35 12.90 -5.76
C ALA A 64 6.88 13.33 -5.75
N LYS A 65 6.12 13.04 -6.83
CA LYS A 65 4.66 13.29 -6.87
C LYS A 65 3.93 12.51 -5.78
N ILE A 66 4.21 11.22 -5.62
CA ILE A 66 3.59 10.39 -4.57
C ILE A 66 3.99 10.90 -3.17
N CYS A 67 5.25 11.31 -3.01
CA CYS A 67 5.75 11.93 -1.78
C CYS A 67 4.95 13.19 -1.40
N GLU A 68 4.75 14.10 -2.34
CA GLU A 68 3.92 15.30 -2.14
C GLU A 68 2.46 14.95 -1.81
N LEU A 69 1.90 13.95 -2.50
CA LEU A 69 0.52 13.48 -2.25
C LEU A 69 0.35 12.94 -0.83
N GLU A 70 1.29 12.15 -0.32
CA GLU A 70 1.26 11.66 1.06
C GLU A 70 1.65 12.73 2.09
N GLY A 71 2.38 13.77 1.68
CA GLY A 71 2.93 14.78 2.58
C GLY A 71 4.20 14.31 3.29
N GLY A 72 4.98 13.46 2.63
CA GLY A 72 6.28 12.97 3.09
C GLY A 72 7.44 13.88 2.71
N THR A 73 8.67 13.47 3.07
CA THR A 73 9.92 14.19 2.78
C THR A 73 10.74 13.50 1.72
N ALA A 74 10.67 12.17 1.62
CA ALA A 74 11.40 11.37 0.65
C ALA A 74 10.56 10.14 0.21
N ALA A 75 10.77 9.69 -1.03
CA ALA A 75 10.10 8.51 -1.56
C ALA A 75 10.97 7.79 -2.59
N MET A 76 10.66 6.51 -2.82
CA MET A 76 11.25 5.70 -3.89
C MET A 76 10.21 4.77 -4.51
N LEU A 77 10.30 4.56 -5.83
CA LEU A 77 9.52 3.54 -6.52
C LEU A 77 10.18 2.16 -6.40
N THR A 78 9.36 1.13 -6.42
CA THR A 78 9.79 -0.28 -6.47
C THR A 78 9.03 -1.04 -7.55
N SER A 79 9.51 -2.20 -7.95
CA SER A 79 8.88 -3.02 -9.01
C SER A 79 7.52 -3.60 -8.64
N SER A 80 7.14 -3.58 -7.36
CA SER A 80 5.85 -4.08 -6.87
C SER A 80 5.56 -3.60 -5.45
N GLY A 81 4.29 -3.66 -5.02
CA GLY A 81 3.93 -3.40 -3.63
C GLY A 81 4.58 -4.38 -2.65
N GLN A 82 4.79 -5.65 -3.06
CA GLN A 82 5.51 -6.62 -2.23
C GLN A 82 6.98 -6.22 -2.01
N ALA A 83 7.65 -5.69 -3.03
CA ALA A 83 8.99 -5.15 -2.88
C ALA A 83 9.00 -3.92 -1.97
N ALA A 84 7.97 -3.07 -2.04
CA ALA A 84 7.82 -1.93 -1.13
C ALA A 84 7.69 -2.39 0.32
N SER A 85 6.78 -3.33 0.61
CA SER A 85 6.59 -3.88 1.96
C SER A 85 7.84 -4.59 2.48
N PHE A 86 8.52 -5.36 1.63
CA PHE A 86 9.77 -6.03 1.97
C PHE A 86 10.86 -5.01 2.31
N TYR A 87 11.10 -4.02 1.45
CA TYR A 87 12.14 -3.02 1.67
C TYR A 87 11.83 -2.15 2.88
N ALA A 88 10.57 -1.77 3.10
CA ALA A 88 10.19 -0.96 4.24
C ALA A 88 10.55 -1.62 5.57
N VAL A 89 10.38 -2.92 5.69
CA VAL A 89 10.76 -3.67 6.90
C VAL A 89 12.25 -4.00 6.91
N PHE A 90 12.78 -4.55 5.81
CA PHE A 90 14.16 -5.03 5.75
C PHE A 90 15.20 -3.92 5.83
N ASN A 91 14.83 -2.68 5.54
CA ASN A 91 15.68 -1.50 5.69
C ASN A 91 16.12 -1.23 7.15
N ILE A 92 15.30 -1.65 8.11
CA ILE A 92 15.48 -1.38 9.54
C ILE A 92 15.49 -2.63 10.43
N ALA A 93 15.24 -3.79 9.86
CA ALA A 93 15.23 -5.08 10.56
C ALA A 93 16.14 -6.08 9.86
N SER A 94 16.79 -6.94 10.64
CA SER A 94 17.72 -7.98 10.20
C SER A 94 17.47 -9.29 10.96
N CYS A 95 18.32 -10.31 10.71
CA CYS A 95 18.25 -11.57 11.44
C CYS A 95 18.31 -11.34 12.96
N GLY A 96 17.38 -11.94 13.68
CA GLY A 96 17.22 -11.78 15.13
C GLY A 96 16.27 -10.67 15.56
N ASP A 97 15.76 -9.87 14.64
CA ASP A 97 14.81 -8.79 14.93
C ASP A 97 13.34 -9.26 14.89
N HIS A 98 12.46 -8.40 15.39
CA HIS A 98 11.04 -8.68 15.53
C HIS A 98 10.19 -7.51 15.03
N ILE A 99 9.02 -7.84 14.46
CA ILE A 99 8.00 -6.88 13.97
C ILE A 99 6.65 -7.23 14.56
N VAL A 100 5.89 -6.24 15.01
CA VAL A 100 4.46 -6.37 15.33
C VAL A 100 3.67 -6.03 14.08
N SER A 101 2.71 -6.85 13.68
CA SER A 101 1.88 -6.61 12.50
C SER A 101 0.40 -6.79 12.83
N SER A 102 -0.46 -5.97 12.21
CA SER A 102 -1.88 -6.31 12.17
C SER A 102 -2.07 -7.67 11.49
N SER A 103 -2.98 -8.48 11.99
CA SER A 103 -3.30 -9.79 11.41
C SER A 103 -4.15 -9.70 10.14
N THR A 104 -4.90 -8.61 9.97
CA THR A 104 -5.75 -8.37 8.81
C THR A 104 -5.04 -7.51 7.77
N ILE A 105 -3.96 -8.04 7.20
CA ILE A 105 -3.23 -7.43 6.08
C ILE A 105 -3.41 -8.28 4.83
N TYR A 106 -3.02 -7.74 3.67
CA TYR A 106 -3.05 -8.47 2.40
C TYR A 106 -2.37 -9.84 2.51
N GLY A 107 -3.04 -10.91 2.05
CA GLY A 107 -2.55 -12.28 2.21
C GLY A 107 -1.15 -12.53 1.66
N GLY A 108 -0.75 -11.82 0.59
CA GLY A 108 0.62 -11.86 0.08
C GLY A 108 1.64 -11.28 1.07
N THR A 109 1.32 -10.16 1.72
CA THR A 109 2.16 -9.53 2.75
C THR A 109 2.19 -10.38 4.02
N TYR A 110 1.06 -10.96 4.42
CA TYR A 110 1.02 -11.93 5.52
C TYR A 110 1.97 -13.10 5.27
N ASN A 111 1.92 -13.72 4.09
CA ASN A 111 2.82 -14.81 3.74
C ASN A 111 4.29 -14.37 3.64
N LEU A 112 4.56 -13.16 3.13
CA LEU A 112 5.90 -12.57 3.12
C LEU A 112 6.47 -12.53 4.53
N PHE A 113 5.69 -12.06 5.50
CA PHE A 113 6.10 -11.89 6.89
C PHE A 113 6.16 -13.23 7.64
N ALA A 114 5.08 -14.00 7.63
CA ALA A 114 4.95 -15.22 8.41
C ALA A 114 5.86 -16.36 7.93
N VAL A 115 6.24 -16.37 6.65
CA VAL A 115 7.00 -17.48 6.04
C VAL A 115 8.33 -17.03 5.49
N THR A 116 8.34 -16.06 4.55
CA THR A 116 9.55 -15.73 3.79
C THR A 116 10.57 -14.99 4.66
N MET A 117 10.17 -13.92 5.33
CA MET A 117 11.07 -13.13 6.19
C MET A 117 11.43 -13.88 7.47
N LYS A 118 10.56 -14.76 7.95
CA LYS A 118 10.91 -15.67 9.05
C LYS A 118 12.09 -16.58 8.70
N ARG A 119 12.21 -17.03 7.44
CA ARG A 119 13.38 -17.78 6.97
C ARG A 119 14.64 -16.93 6.90
N MET A 120 14.50 -15.61 6.87
CA MET A 120 15.60 -14.64 6.96
C MET A 120 15.96 -14.30 8.42
N GLY A 121 15.29 -14.94 9.38
CA GLY A 121 15.52 -14.76 10.81
C GLY A 121 14.79 -13.57 11.42
N ILE A 122 13.81 -12.97 10.74
CA ILE A 122 12.98 -11.89 11.29
C ILE A 122 11.66 -12.49 11.78
N ASP A 123 11.37 -12.31 13.07
CA ASP A 123 10.15 -12.80 13.69
C ASP A 123 9.00 -11.79 13.59
N PHE A 124 7.77 -12.30 13.56
CA PHE A 124 6.56 -11.49 13.52
C PHE A 124 5.56 -11.94 14.59
N THR A 125 4.96 -10.96 15.27
CA THR A 125 3.77 -11.18 16.11
C THR A 125 2.59 -10.48 15.44
N PHE A 126 1.54 -11.26 15.12
CA PHE A 126 0.32 -10.74 14.51
C PHE A 126 -0.71 -10.47 15.61
N VAL A 127 -1.28 -9.25 15.58
CA VAL A 127 -2.31 -8.79 16.52
C VAL A 127 -3.59 -8.45 15.78
N SER A 128 -4.73 -8.68 16.42
CA SER A 128 -6.01 -8.21 15.86
C SER A 128 -6.00 -6.68 15.72
N PRO A 129 -6.55 -6.07 14.63
CA PRO A 129 -6.75 -4.62 14.58
C PRO A 129 -7.66 -4.12 15.71
N ASP A 130 -8.51 -4.99 16.24
CA ASP A 130 -9.43 -4.73 17.35
C ASP A 130 -8.83 -5.03 18.74
N CYS A 131 -7.56 -5.42 18.83
CA CYS A 131 -6.90 -5.71 20.10
C CYS A 131 -6.99 -4.50 21.05
N THR A 132 -7.04 -4.78 22.35
CA THR A 132 -6.93 -3.73 23.35
C THR A 132 -5.53 -3.11 23.32
N LYS A 133 -5.36 -1.98 24.00
CA LYS A 133 -4.05 -1.35 24.13
C LYS A 133 -3.07 -2.28 24.86
N GLU A 134 -3.52 -2.95 25.91
CA GLU A 134 -2.74 -3.89 26.72
C GLU A 134 -2.29 -5.12 25.89
N GLU A 135 -3.17 -5.66 25.05
CA GLU A 135 -2.83 -6.75 24.14
C GLU A 135 -1.82 -6.32 23.08
N LEU A 136 -1.95 -5.09 22.54
CA LEU A 136 -1.01 -4.53 21.61
C LEU A 136 0.36 -4.31 22.25
N ASP A 137 0.40 -3.70 23.45
CA ASP A 137 1.64 -3.48 24.20
C ASP A 137 2.34 -4.80 24.55
N ALA A 138 1.59 -5.84 24.90
CA ALA A 138 2.14 -7.17 25.21
C ALA A 138 2.77 -7.89 23.99
N ALA A 139 2.48 -7.44 22.76
CA ALA A 139 3.07 -8.00 21.55
C ALA A 139 4.51 -7.53 21.30
N PHE A 140 4.95 -6.45 21.95
CA PHE A 140 6.30 -5.90 21.76
C PHE A 140 7.35 -6.71 22.51
N ARG A 141 8.54 -6.80 21.91
CA ARG A 141 9.73 -7.45 22.47
C ARG A 141 10.88 -6.44 22.48
N PRO A 142 11.95 -6.66 23.26
CA PRO A 142 13.12 -5.75 23.26
C PRO A 142 13.73 -5.52 21.88
N ASN A 143 13.67 -6.54 21.01
CA ASN A 143 14.18 -6.52 19.64
C ASN A 143 13.11 -6.13 18.57
N THR A 144 11.96 -5.59 18.99
CA THR A 144 10.96 -5.08 18.02
C THR A 144 11.49 -3.84 17.32
N LYS A 145 11.37 -3.81 16.00
CA LYS A 145 11.88 -2.74 15.12
C LYS A 145 10.81 -1.88 14.47
N ALA A 146 9.60 -2.39 14.30
CA ALA A 146 8.49 -1.64 13.69
C ALA A 146 7.14 -2.26 14.05
N VAL A 147 6.11 -1.46 13.82
CA VAL A 147 4.71 -1.92 13.71
C VAL A 147 4.28 -1.78 12.26
N PHE A 148 3.54 -2.78 11.73
CA PHE A 148 3.01 -2.76 10.36
C PHE A 148 1.49 -2.93 10.36
N GLY A 149 0.78 -2.15 9.52
CA GLY A 149 -0.65 -2.29 9.30
C GLY A 149 -1.08 -1.80 7.93
N GLU A 150 -2.37 -1.96 7.61
CA GLU A 150 -2.99 -1.41 6.39
C GLU A 150 -4.08 -0.42 6.77
N THR A 151 -4.17 0.71 6.05
CA THR A 151 -5.24 1.70 6.25
C THR A 151 -6.62 1.07 6.17
N VAL A 152 -6.86 0.31 5.09
CA VAL A 152 -8.04 -0.51 4.87
C VAL A 152 -7.59 -1.88 4.38
N ALA A 153 -7.84 -2.91 5.16
CA ALA A 153 -7.35 -4.26 4.89
C ALA A 153 -8.12 -4.96 3.75
N ASN A 154 -7.42 -5.85 3.03
CA ASN A 154 -7.98 -6.65 1.94
C ASN A 154 -7.97 -8.15 2.29
N PRO A 155 -9.10 -8.87 2.26
CA PRO A 155 -10.46 -8.47 1.86
C PRO A 155 -11.37 -8.07 3.03
N ALA A 156 -10.89 -8.12 4.26
CA ALA A 156 -11.70 -7.94 5.47
C ALA A 156 -12.24 -6.51 5.66
N LEU A 157 -11.67 -5.52 4.95
CA LEU A 157 -12.03 -4.09 4.99
C LEU A 157 -12.01 -3.50 6.42
N THR A 158 -11.19 -4.06 7.30
CA THR A 158 -10.95 -3.49 8.63
C THR A 158 -10.19 -2.18 8.47
N VAL A 159 -10.52 -1.17 9.28
CA VAL A 159 -9.82 0.12 9.31
C VAL A 159 -8.85 0.13 10.49
N LEU A 160 -7.60 0.47 10.23
CA LEU A 160 -6.59 0.59 11.28
C LEU A 160 -6.90 1.79 12.18
N ASP A 161 -6.91 1.59 13.49
CA ASP A 161 -6.91 2.70 14.43
C ASP A 161 -5.48 3.27 14.54
N PHE A 162 -5.20 4.28 13.69
CA PHE A 162 -3.87 4.88 13.60
C PHE A 162 -3.36 5.39 14.93
N GLU A 163 -4.18 6.12 15.68
CA GLU A 163 -3.75 6.74 16.93
C GLU A 163 -3.37 5.67 17.97
N LYS A 164 -4.13 4.57 18.05
CA LYS A 164 -3.82 3.45 18.94
C LYS A 164 -2.49 2.81 18.56
N PHE A 165 -2.32 2.47 17.28
CA PHE A 165 -1.13 1.77 16.81
C PHE A 165 0.12 2.67 16.81
N ALA A 166 -0.02 3.95 16.44
CA ALA A 166 1.08 4.91 16.50
C ALA A 166 1.52 5.18 17.94
N ALA A 167 0.58 5.39 18.86
CA ALA A 167 0.90 5.60 20.27
C ALA A 167 1.66 4.40 20.87
N ALA A 168 1.23 3.18 20.58
CA ALA A 168 1.94 1.96 21.02
C ALA A 168 3.33 1.88 20.39
N ALA A 169 3.45 2.04 19.06
CA ALA A 169 4.73 2.00 18.35
C ALA A 169 5.73 3.01 18.94
N HIS A 170 5.33 4.27 19.05
CA HIS A 170 6.20 5.34 19.53
C HIS A 170 6.56 5.18 21.03
N SER A 171 5.66 4.65 21.88
CA SER A 171 5.98 4.37 23.28
C SER A 171 7.08 3.30 23.44
N HIS A 172 7.19 2.40 22.47
CA HIS A 172 8.25 1.40 22.38
C HIS A 172 9.46 1.82 21.55
N GLY A 173 9.49 3.08 21.06
CA GLY A 173 10.59 3.64 20.27
C GLY A 173 10.75 2.97 18.91
N VAL A 174 9.64 2.62 18.24
CA VAL A 174 9.63 2.04 16.91
C VAL A 174 8.67 2.78 15.97
N PRO A 175 8.91 2.83 14.65
CA PRO A 175 8.03 3.47 13.69
C PRO A 175 6.78 2.62 13.42
N LEU A 176 5.70 3.32 13.01
CA LEU A 176 4.52 2.73 12.41
C LEU A 176 4.64 2.78 10.88
N ILE A 177 4.66 1.61 10.23
CA ILE A 177 4.64 1.43 8.77
C ILE A 177 3.21 1.10 8.35
N VAL A 178 2.67 1.82 7.36
CA VAL A 178 1.29 1.63 6.92
C VAL A 178 1.22 1.42 5.42
N ASP A 179 0.61 0.34 4.98
CA ASP A 179 0.21 0.17 3.58
C ASP A 179 -1.09 0.96 3.33
N ASN A 180 -0.99 2.03 2.52
CA ASN A 180 -2.08 2.94 2.20
C ASN A 180 -2.68 2.69 0.81
N THR A 181 -2.53 1.49 0.27
CA THR A 181 -2.90 1.13 -1.10
C THR A 181 -4.40 1.36 -1.39
N PHE A 182 -5.30 0.96 -0.46
CA PHE A 182 -6.74 1.01 -0.72
C PHE A 182 -7.37 2.38 -0.49
N ALA A 183 -6.89 3.14 0.47
CA ALA A 183 -7.37 4.50 0.70
C ALA A 183 -6.75 5.50 -0.29
N THR A 184 -5.49 5.31 -0.67
CA THR A 184 -4.64 6.26 -1.40
C THR A 184 -4.47 7.60 -0.65
N PRO A 185 -3.50 8.44 -0.99
CA PRO A 185 -3.35 9.73 -0.34
C PRO A 185 -4.52 10.71 -0.61
N VAL A 186 -5.41 10.36 -1.55
CA VAL A 186 -6.61 11.16 -1.81
C VAL A 186 -7.59 11.05 -0.65
N ASN A 187 -7.85 9.83 -0.16
CA ASN A 187 -8.81 9.60 0.92
C ASN A 187 -8.18 9.65 2.30
N CYS A 188 -6.93 9.19 2.46
CA CYS A 188 -6.22 9.16 3.74
C CYS A 188 -4.74 9.52 3.56
N ARG A 189 -4.21 10.33 4.49
CA ARG A 189 -2.78 10.56 4.69
C ARG A 189 -2.37 10.01 6.06
N PRO A 190 -1.84 8.80 6.14
CA PRO A 190 -1.47 8.19 7.42
C PRO A 190 -0.50 9.03 8.26
N PHE A 191 0.35 9.87 7.63
CA PHE A 191 1.26 10.78 8.32
C PHE A 191 0.57 11.87 9.15
N GLU A 192 -0.69 12.20 8.85
CA GLU A 192 -1.51 13.12 9.65
C GLU A 192 -1.97 12.46 10.96
N TRP A 193 -1.90 11.12 11.05
CA TRP A 193 -2.41 10.29 12.15
C TRP A 193 -1.33 9.50 12.87
N GLY A 194 -0.05 9.82 12.66
CA GLY A 194 1.08 9.26 13.39
C GLY A 194 1.81 8.10 12.71
N ALA A 195 1.50 7.75 11.47
CA ALA A 195 2.37 6.86 10.71
C ALA A 195 3.71 7.55 10.38
N ASP A 196 4.77 6.75 10.28
CA ASP A 196 6.12 7.23 9.99
C ASP A 196 6.56 6.88 8.57
N ILE A 197 6.21 5.69 8.12
CA ILE A 197 6.51 5.17 6.79
C ILE A 197 5.20 4.72 6.13
N VAL A 198 5.03 5.04 4.86
CA VAL A 198 3.88 4.58 4.06
C VAL A 198 4.39 3.74 2.90
N THR A 199 3.70 2.61 2.65
CA THR A 199 3.92 1.79 1.45
C THR A 199 2.69 1.78 0.56
N HIS A 200 2.90 1.54 -0.72
CA HIS A 200 1.84 1.38 -1.71
C HIS A 200 2.14 0.26 -2.68
N SER A 201 1.13 -0.51 -3.03
CA SER A 201 1.07 -1.17 -4.33
C SER A 201 0.52 -0.17 -5.35
N THR A 202 1.41 0.49 -6.09
CA THR A 202 0.99 1.47 -7.13
C THR A 202 0.25 0.79 -8.29
N THR A 203 0.31 -0.54 -8.37
CA THR A 203 -0.45 -1.42 -9.27
C THR A 203 -1.96 -1.19 -9.19
N LYS A 204 -2.47 -0.69 -8.05
CA LYS A 204 -3.89 -0.58 -7.71
C LYS A 204 -4.46 0.78 -8.16
N TYR A 205 -5.18 1.49 -7.33
CA TYR A 205 -5.80 2.77 -7.68
C TYR A 205 -4.85 3.81 -8.26
N MET A 206 -3.56 3.82 -7.89
CA MET A 206 -2.62 4.81 -8.41
C MET A 206 -2.41 4.66 -9.91
N ASP A 207 -2.16 3.44 -10.41
CA ASP A 207 -2.20 3.13 -11.85
C ASP A 207 -3.65 3.18 -12.35
N GLY A 208 -4.54 2.46 -11.71
CA GLY A 208 -5.98 2.45 -11.90
C GLY A 208 -6.47 1.86 -13.22
N HIS A 209 -5.59 1.28 -14.04
CA HIS A 209 -5.90 0.75 -15.37
C HIS A 209 -5.44 -0.69 -15.56
N GLY A 210 -4.82 -1.30 -14.53
CA GLY A 210 -4.25 -2.64 -14.63
C GLY A 210 -3.11 -2.74 -15.63
N ALA A 211 -2.40 -1.64 -15.89
CA ALA A 211 -1.41 -1.52 -16.94
C ALA A 211 0.03 -1.66 -16.44
N ALA A 212 0.33 -1.22 -15.21
CA ALA A 212 1.66 -1.21 -14.65
C ALA A 212 1.72 -1.80 -13.24
N VAL A 213 2.52 -2.85 -13.06
CA VAL A 213 2.86 -3.35 -11.72
C VAL A 213 3.92 -2.44 -11.11
N GLY A 214 3.73 -2.05 -9.85
CA GLY A 214 4.69 -1.22 -9.16
C GLY A 214 4.41 -1.08 -7.66
N GLY A 215 5.31 -0.44 -6.96
CA GLY A 215 5.19 -0.05 -5.56
C GLY A 215 5.88 1.26 -5.26
N CYS A 216 5.63 1.78 -4.08
CA CYS A 216 6.27 3.00 -3.59
C CYS A 216 6.46 2.91 -2.07
N ILE A 217 7.55 3.49 -1.59
CA ILE A 217 7.79 3.74 -0.16
C ILE A 217 7.91 5.24 0.02
N VAL A 218 7.25 5.79 1.03
CA VAL A 218 7.32 7.20 1.40
C VAL A 218 7.71 7.31 2.88
N ASP A 219 8.67 8.17 3.17
CA ASP A 219 9.08 8.52 4.53
C ASP A 219 8.47 9.86 4.94
N SER A 220 7.91 9.91 6.13
CA SER A 220 7.42 11.17 6.72
C SER A 220 8.54 12.13 7.12
N GLY A 221 9.75 11.60 7.36
CA GLY A 221 10.88 12.34 7.93
C GLY A 221 10.68 12.73 9.40
N LYS A 222 9.69 12.18 10.09
CA LYS A 222 9.33 12.58 11.47
C LYS A 222 9.90 11.65 12.54
N PHE A 223 10.16 10.38 12.20
CA PHE A 223 10.72 9.44 13.16
C PHE A 223 12.19 9.73 13.41
N ASP A 224 12.51 10.07 14.65
CA ASP A 224 13.89 10.41 15.05
C ASP A 224 14.71 9.14 15.36
N TRP A 225 15.34 8.59 14.33
CA TRP A 225 16.21 7.42 14.40
C TRP A 225 17.33 7.58 15.43
N THR A 226 17.83 8.81 15.61
CA THR A 226 19.00 9.12 16.48
C THR A 226 18.69 8.98 17.96
N ARG A 227 17.41 8.93 18.35
CA ARG A 227 17.01 8.63 19.72
C ARG A 227 17.20 7.16 20.09
N TYR A 228 17.33 6.29 19.10
CA TYR A 228 17.39 4.84 19.28
C TYR A 228 18.52 4.21 18.45
N PRO A 229 19.78 4.69 18.59
CA PRO A 229 20.89 4.28 17.71
C PRO A 229 21.20 2.78 17.82
N ASP A 230 21.09 2.22 19.04
CA ASP A 230 21.29 0.77 19.26
C ASP A 230 20.17 -0.08 18.61
N LYS A 231 19.01 0.50 18.44
CA LYS A 231 17.88 -0.17 17.77
C LYS A 231 18.02 -0.10 16.24
N TYR A 232 18.56 0.99 15.71
CA TYR A 232 18.73 1.23 14.26
C TYR A 232 20.18 1.49 13.87
N PRO A 233 21.13 0.57 14.18
CA PRO A 233 22.54 0.78 13.86
C PRO A 233 22.75 0.99 12.35
N GLY A 234 22.01 0.30 11.48
CA GLY A 234 22.14 0.48 10.04
C GLY A 234 21.86 1.88 9.49
N LEU A 235 21.26 2.77 10.31
CA LEU A 235 21.04 4.19 9.97
C LEU A 235 21.96 5.12 10.76
N CYS A 236 22.36 4.71 11.98
CA CYS A 236 22.99 5.55 12.98
C CYS A 236 24.48 5.22 13.23
N THR A 237 25.05 4.23 12.56
CA THR A 237 26.46 3.88 12.66
C THR A 237 27.11 3.86 11.27
N PRO A 238 28.46 3.93 11.20
CA PRO A 238 29.17 3.90 9.93
C PRO A 238 28.87 2.64 9.09
N ASP A 239 28.52 2.84 7.82
CA ASP A 239 28.24 1.79 6.87
C ASP A 239 29.50 1.34 6.14
N GLU A 240 29.85 0.06 6.25
CA GLU A 240 31.03 -0.52 5.62
C GLU A 240 30.96 -0.49 4.08
N SER A 241 29.74 -0.54 3.50
CA SER A 241 29.56 -0.53 2.04
C SER A 241 29.69 0.87 1.42
N TYR A 242 29.73 1.92 2.26
CA TYR A 242 29.86 3.32 1.83
C TYR A 242 30.96 4.06 2.61
N HIS A 243 32.13 3.45 2.78
CA HIS A 243 33.33 4.06 3.39
C HIS A 243 33.10 4.70 4.77
N GLY A 244 32.17 4.12 5.55
CA GLY A 244 31.88 4.60 6.89
C GLY A 244 30.89 5.76 6.95
N VAL A 245 30.09 5.99 5.94
CA VAL A 245 28.99 6.97 5.99
C VAL A 245 27.96 6.57 7.05
N THR A 246 27.61 7.49 7.94
CA THR A 246 26.46 7.38 8.83
C THR A 246 25.27 8.12 8.19
N TYR A 247 24.21 7.41 7.82
CA TYR A 247 23.10 7.99 7.03
C TYR A 247 22.40 9.14 7.75
N THR A 248 22.13 8.99 9.05
CA THR A 248 21.46 10.04 9.85
C THR A 248 22.30 11.29 10.02
N GLU A 249 23.65 11.17 10.10
CA GLU A 249 24.53 12.31 10.19
C GLU A 249 24.66 13.06 8.86
N ARG A 250 24.67 12.31 7.74
CA ARG A 250 24.91 12.90 6.42
C ARG A 250 23.63 13.43 5.77
N PHE A 251 22.51 12.75 5.93
CA PHE A 251 21.25 13.04 5.22
C PHE A 251 20.13 13.51 6.15
N GLY A 252 20.41 13.66 7.44
CA GLY A 252 19.38 14.00 8.43
C GLY A 252 18.40 12.83 8.70
N ILE A 253 17.51 13.04 9.65
CA ILE A 253 16.48 12.04 9.97
C ILE A 253 15.45 11.86 8.85
N ASP A 254 15.25 12.90 8.04
CA ASP A 254 14.29 13.01 6.95
C ASP A 254 14.78 12.45 5.61
N GLY A 255 16.10 12.25 5.45
CA GLY A 255 16.69 11.68 4.24
C GLY A 255 17.32 10.30 4.43
N ALA A 256 17.70 9.93 5.64
CA ALA A 256 18.47 8.72 5.93
C ALA A 256 17.79 7.42 5.48
N TYR A 257 16.50 7.28 5.77
CA TYR A 257 15.76 6.03 5.55
C TYR A 257 15.62 5.68 4.06
N ILE A 258 15.15 6.60 3.23
CA ILE A 258 14.99 6.38 1.77
C ILE A 258 16.36 6.32 1.08
N THR A 259 17.34 7.13 1.51
CA THR A 259 18.69 7.04 0.94
C THR A 259 19.27 5.66 1.16
N LYS A 260 19.25 5.13 2.39
CA LYS A 260 19.74 3.77 2.69
C LYS A 260 18.99 2.71 1.86
N ALA A 261 17.66 2.77 1.81
CA ALA A 261 16.87 1.83 1.02
C ALA A 261 17.27 1.85 -0.47
N THR A 262 17.57 3.02 -1.02
CA THR A 262 18.01 3.20 -2.40
C THR A 262 19.42 2.67 -2.63
N VAL A 263 20.39 3.12 -1.83
CA VAL A 263 21.81 2.84 -2.09
C VAL A 263 22.24 1.44 -1.62
N GLN A 264 21.49 0.79 -0.76
CA GLN A 264 21.71 -0.60 -0.34
C GLN A 264 20.68 -1.55 -0.96
N LEU A 265 19.41 -1.47 -0.57
CA LEU A 265 18.44 -2.49 -0.94
C LEU A 265 18.11 -2.45 -2.45
N MET A 266 17.88 -1.29 -3.02
CA MET A 266 17.63 -1.17 -4.46
C MET A 266 18.87 -1.56 -5.25
N ARG A 267 20.08 -1.14 -4.82
CA ARG A 267 21.34 -1.52 -5.45
C ARG A 267 21.55 -3.03 -5.49
N ASP A 268 21.28 -3.70 -4.36
CA ASP A 268 21.66 -5.11 -4.16
C ASP A 268 20.57 -6.09 -4.60
N PHE A 269 19.29 -5.80 -4.33
CA PHE A 269 18.15 -6.65 -4.71
C PHE A 269 17.52 -6.30 -6.06
N GLY A 270 17.67 -5.05 -6.53
CA GLY A 270 17.32 -4.66 -7.88
C GLY A 270 15.83 -4.65 -8.20
N SER A 271 14.94 -4.40 -7.22
CA SER A 271 13.49 -4.31 -7.45
C SER A 271 13.08 -3.01 -8.15
N VAL A 272 13.65 -2.76 -9.32
CA VAL A 272 13.57 -1.51 -10.08
C VAL A 272 12.22 -1.36 -10.77
N GLN A 273 11.63 -0.17 -10.71
CA GLN A 273 10.53 0.25 -11.56
C GLN A 273 11.09 0.70 -12.92
N SER A 274 10.48 0.26 -14.04
CA SER A 274 10.89 0.76 -15.35
C SER A 274 10.43 2.20 -15.59
N PRO A 275 11.20 3.04 -16.32
CA PRO A 275 10.77 4.40 -16.67
C PRO A 275 9.43 4.45 -17.45
N GLN A 276 9.17 3.46 -18.29
CA GLN A 276 7.89 3.33 -18.99
C GLN A 276 6.72 3.07 -18.05
N SER A 277 6.90 2.12 -17.08
CA SER A 277 5.88 1.85 -16.08
C SER A 277 5.66 3.05 -15.15
N ALA A 278 6.74 3.76 -14.79
CA ALA A 278 6.64 5.00 -14.02
C ALA A 278 5.86 6.10 -14.77
N PHE A 279 6.09 6.23 -16.08
CA PHE A 279 5.32 7.16 -16.91
C PHE A 279 3.83 6.80 -16.96
N ILE A 280 3.48 5.51 -17.15
CA ILE A 280 2.09 5.03 -17.11
C ILE A 280 1.46 5.35 -15.74
N LEU A 281 2.19 5.07 -14.65
CA LEU A 281 1.77 5.41 -13.30
C LEU A 281 1.50 6.91 -13.15
N ASN A 282 2.37 7.79 -13.72
CA ASN A 282 2.14 9.24 -13.68
C ASN A 282 0.80 9.63 -14.33
N LEU A 283 0.45 9.03 -15.48
CA LEU A 283 -0.85 9.26 -16.13
C LEU A 283 -2.01 8.81 -15.23
N GLY A 284 -1.87 7.69 -14.53
CA GLY A 284 -2.83 7.23 -13.54
C GLY A 284 -2.99 8.22 -12.38
N LEU A 285 -1.88 8.72 -11.84
CA LEU A 285 -1.89 9.70 -10.74
C LEU A 285 -2.59 11.01 -11.10
N GLU A 286 -2.46 11.48 -12.35
CA GLU A 286 -3.09 12.72 -12.80
C GLU A 286 -4.62 12.72 -12.67
N SER A 287 -5.26 11.56 -12.77
CA SER A 287 -6.71 11.38 -12.62
C SER A 287 -7.13 10.73 -11.31
N LEU A 288 -6.20 10.45 -10.40
CA LEU A 288 -6.45 9.67 -9.18
C LEU A 288 -7.58 10.26 -8.32
N HIS A 289 -7.57 11.60 -8.11
CA HIS A 289 -8.55 12.27 -7.27
C HIS A 289 -10.00 12.13 -7.78
N VAL A 290 -10.22 12.28 -9.09
CA VAL A 290 -11.56 12.11 -9.69
C VAL A 290 -11.98 10.66 -9.76
N ARG A 291 -11.03 9.73 -9.97
CA ARG A 291 -11.33 8.29 -9.98
C ARG A 291 -11.68 7.78 -8.57
N MET A 292 -10.94 8.20 -7.54
CA MET A 292 -11.24 7.79 -6.16
C MET A 292 -12.63 8.24 -5.71
N ALA A 293 -13.04 9.47 -6.04
CA ALA A 293 -14.38 9.94 -5.76
C ALA A 293 -15.44 9.02 -6.39
N ARG A 294 -15.29 8.69 -7.68
CA ARG A 294 -16.24 7.80 -8.39
C ARG A 294 -16.21 6.37 -7.85
N HIS A 295 -15.04 5.81 -7.54
CA HIS A 295 -14.93 4.48 -6.95
C HIS A 295 -15.68 4.40 -5.61
N CYS A 296 -15.50 5.38 -4.73
CA CYS A 296 -16.17 5.43 -3.43
C CYS A 296 -17.68 5.64 -3.56
N GLU A 297 -18.12 6.51 -4.49
CA GLU A 297 -19.53 6.72 -4.80
C GLU A 297 -20.19 5.41 -5.26
N ASN A 298 -19.59 4.72 -6.21
CA ASN A 298 -20.09 3.45 -6.72
C ASN A 298 -20.11 2.37 -5.64
N ALA A 299 -19.05 2.26 -4.83
CA ALA A 299 -18.97 1.28 -3.74
C ALA A 299 -20.06 1.52 -2.69
N LEU A 300 -20.33 2.78 -2.32
CA LEU A 300 -21.39 3.10 -1.38
C LEU A 300 -22.78 2.78 -1.94
N ALA A 301 -23.02 3.05 -3.23
CA ALA A 301 -24.27 2.73 -3.89
C ALA A 301 -24.51 1.20 -3.95
N VAL A 302 -23.48 0.44 -4.33
CA VAL A 302 -23.48 -1.03 -4.35
C VAL A 302 -23.68 -1.60 -2.94
N ALA A 303 -22.97 -1.10 -1.94
CA ALA A 303 -23.10 -1.55 -0.56
C ALA A 303 -24.52 -1.34 -0.01
N ARG A 304 -25.13 -0.18 -0.30
CA ARG A 304 -26.54 0.10 0.06
C ARG A 304 -27.52 -0.85 -0.66
N ALA A 305 -27.30 -1.12 -1.93
CA ALA A 305 -28.15 -2.03 -2.70
C ALA A 305 -28.05 -3.47 -2.14
N LEU A 306 -26.85 -3.94 -1.85
CA LEU A 306 -26.60 -5.25 -1.24
C LEU A 306 -27.20 -5.36 0.17
N LYS A 307 -27.07 -4.33 1.01
CA LYS A 307 -27.65 -4.31 2.36
C LYS A 307 -29.16 -4.46 2.37
N ASN A 308 -29.83 -3.98 1.31
CA ASN A 308 -31.28 -4.05 1.16
C ASN A 308 -31.75 -5.31 0.41
N ASP A 309 -30.85 -6.18 -0.04
CA ASP A 309 -31.20 -7.42 -0.74
C ASP A 309 -31.34 -8.58 0.25
N ASN A 310 -32.51 -9.23 0.23
CA ASN A 310 -32.83 -10.30 1.18
C ASN A 310 -31.99 -11.59 1.02
N ARG A 311 -31.26 -11.74 -0.08
CA ARG A 311 -30.34 -12.86 -0.37
C ARG A 311 -28.97 -12.67 0.28
N VAL A 312 -28.63 -11.43 0.62
CA VAL A 312 -27.35 -11.06 1.26
C VAL A 312 -27.44 -11.29 2.77
N ALA A 313 -26.43 -11.94 3.32
CA ALA A 313 -26.33 -12.21 4.75
C ALA A 313 -25.74 -11.04 5.52
N TYR A 314 -24.67 -10.46 4.98
CA TYR A 314 -23.97 -9.31 5.54
C TYR A 314 -23.26 -8.52 4.42
N VAL A 315 -22.99 -7.25 4.71
CA VAL A 315 -22.15 -6.36 3.87
C VAL A 315 -21.10 -5.73 4.77
N ILE A 316 -19.86 -5.73 4.32
CA ILE A 316 -18.73 -5.06 4.95
C ILE A 316 -18.28 -3.93 4.03
N TYR A 317 -18.44 -2.70 4.48
CA TYR A 317 -17.98 -1.50 3.81
C TYR A 317 -17.86 -0.35 4.81
N PRO A 318 -16.65 0.08 5.15
CA PRO A 318 -16.44 1.10 6.20
C PRO A 318 -17.10 2.45 5.93
N GLY A 319 -17.44 2.76 4.68
CA GLY A 319 -18.21 3.95 4.31
C GLY A 319 -19.74 3.82 4.48
N LEU A 320 -20.23 2.65 4.91
CA LEU A 320 -21.66 2.40 5.09
C LEU A 320 -22.06 2.56 6.55
N GLU A 321 -23.04 3.43 6.81
CA GLU A 321 -23.56 3.63 8.18
C GLU A 321 -24.00 2.31 8.82
N GLY A 322 -23.51 2.08 10.05
CA GLY A 322 -23.72 0.84 10.80
C GLY A 322 -22.69 -0.26 10.52
N ASP A 323 -21.71 -0.02 9.67
CA ASP A 323 -20.51 -0.85 9.61
C ASP A 323 -19.67 -0.70 10.89
N LYS A 324 -19.02 -1.78 11.32
CA LYS A 324 -18.19 -1.80 12.54
C LYS A 324 -17.12 -0.72 12.58
N TYR A 325 -16.55 -0.38 11.42
CA TYR A 325 -15.45 0.57 11.30
C TYR A 325 -15.90 1.94 10.77
N TYR A 326 -17.21 2.18 10.71
CA TYR A 326 -17.75 3.44 10.17
C TYR A 326 -17.18 4.68 10.85
N ASP A 327 -17.15 4.72 12.17
CA ASP A 327 -16.66 5.88 12.93
C ASP A 327 -15.16 6.14 12.69
N LEU A 328 -14.33 5.11 12.66
CA LEU A 328 -12.92 5.23 12.31
C LEU A 328 -12.75 5.70 10.85
N ALA A 329 -13.55 5.17 9.94
CA ALA A 329 -13.55 5.57 8.55
C ALA A 329 -13.95 7.04 8.37
N GLN A 330 -15.00 7.51 9.07
CA GLN A 330 -15.39 8.93 9.04
C GLN A 330 -14.30 9.83 9.62
N LYS A 331 -13.59 9.37 10.65
CA LYS A 331 -12.49 10.12 11.26
C LYS A 331 -11.29 10.27 10.34
N TYR A 332 -10.82 9.17 9.76
CA TYR A 332 -9.58 9.13 8.99
C TYR A 332 -9.76 9.39 7.49
N MET A 333 -10.95 9.09 6.96
CA MET A 333 -11.27 9.10 5.54
C MET A 333 -12.65 9.76 5.27
N PRO A 334 -12.88 11.01 5.71
CA PRO A 334 -14.20 11.63 5.63
C PRO A 334 -14.72 11.84 4.20
N ASN A 335 -13.84 11.83 3.19
CA ASN A 335 -14.17 12.07 1.79
C ASN A 335 -14.39 10.77 0.99
N GLY A 336 -14.31 9.61 1.63
CA GLY A 336 -14.45 8.30 1.01
C GLY A 336 -13.40 7.31 1.51
N THR A 337 -13.73 6.02 1.48
CA THR A 337 -12.86 4.96 2.03
C THR A 337 -12.11 4.20 0.95
N THR A 338 -12.80 3.40 0.18
CA THR A 338 -12.27 2.55 -0.89
C THR A 338 -13.39 2.25 -1.89
N GLY A 339 -13.03 1.77 -3.08
CA GLY A 339 -13.99 1.25 -4.06
C GLY A 339 -14.32 -0.23 -3.89
N VAL A 340 -13.88 -0.88 -2.80
CA VAL A 340 -14.08 -2.31 -2.57
C VAL A 340 -15.18 -2.54 -1.55
N VAL A 341 -16.09 -3.46 -1.86
CA VAL A 341 -17.17 -3.94 -0.98
C VAL A 341 -16.99 -5.44 -0.79
N SER A 342 -17.09 -5.93 0.44
CA SER A 342 -17.15 -7.36 0.74
C SER A 342 -18.53 -7.72 1.26
N PHE A 343 -19.07 -8.86 0.86
CA PHE A 343 -20.40 -9.32 1.33
C PHE A 343 -20.47 -10.84 1.31
N GLY A 344 -21.43 -11.39 2.06
CA GLY A 344 -21.72 -12.81 2.07
C GLY A 344 -23.17 -13.10 1.69
N LEU A 345 -23.40 -14.30 1.15
CA LEU A 345 -24.73 -14.76 0.71
C LEU A 345 -25.34 -15.75 1.71
N LYS A 346 -26.66 -15.61 1.99
CA LYS A 346 -27.36 -16.50 2.94
C LYS A 346 -27.31 -17.98 2.55
N SER A 347 -27.26 -18.28 1.26
CA SER A 347 -27.14 -19.64 0.74
C SER A 347 -25.69 -20.16 0.69
N GLY A 348 -24.75 -19.42 1.27
CA GLY A 348 -23.36 -19.86 1.53
C GLY A 348 -22.49 -19.97 0.27
N ARG A 349 -21.39 -20.74 0.39
CA ARG A 349 -20.34 -20.89 -0.65
C ARG A 349 -20.87 -21.17 -2.06
N LYS A 350 -21.83 -22.11 -2.20
CA LYS A 350 -22.37 -22.46 -3.53
C LYS A 350 -23.09 -21.31 -4.21
N ALA A 351 -23.80 -20.50 -3.42
CA ALA A 351 -24.44 -19.29 -3.95
C ALA A 351 -23.41 -18.25 -4.38
N ALA A 352 -22.33 -18.07 -3.61
CA ALA A 352 -21.22 -17.19 -3.99
C ALA A 352 -20.56 -17.63 -5.32
N GLU A 353 -20.33 -18.93 -5.51
CA GLU A 353 -19.81 -19.47 -6.78
C GLU A 353 -20.81 -19.30 -7.94
N GLY A 354 -22.12 -19.44 -7.69
CA GLY A 354 -23.18 -19.19 -8.65
C GLY A 354 -23.26 -17.72 -9.04
N PHE A 355 -23.20 -16.82 -8.07
CA PHE A 355 -23.16 -15.39 -8.25
C PHE A 355 -22.00 -14.97 -9.17
N MET A 356 -20.78 -15.47 -8.90
CA MET A 356 -19.62 -15.19 -9.72
C MET A 356 -19.85 -15.53 -11.20
N LYS A 357 -20.48 -16.68 -11.48
CA LYS A 357 -20.79 -17.12 -12.85
C LYS A 357 -21.87 -16.28 -13.54
N GLY A 358 -22.74 -15.65 -12.76
CA GLY A 358 -23.83 -14.81 -13.26
C GLY A 358 -23.41 -13.41 -13.69
N LEU A 359 -22.24 -12.92 -13.26
CA LEU A 359 -21.78 -11.57 -13.58
C LEU A 359 -21.52 -11.39 -15.09
N LYS A 360 -21.91 -10.24 -15.63
CA LYS A 360 -21.77 -9.89 -17.05
C LYS A 360 -20.86 -8.68 -17.28
N ILE A 361 -20.79 -7.77 -16.29
CA ILE A 361 -19.97 -6.56 -16.34
C ILE A 361 -18.68 -6.78 -15.54
N ALA A 362 -18.81 -7.16 -14.27
CA ALA A 362 -17.65 -7.36 -13.41
C ALA A 362 -16.88 -8.63 -13.80
N ALA A 363 -15.59 -8.49 -14.08
CA ALA A 363 -14.72 -9.60 -14.43
C ALA A 363 -14.35 -10.44 -13.19
N ILE A 364 -14.23 -11.76 -13.37
CA ILE A 364 -13.68 -12.65 -12.32
C ILE A 364 -12.16 -12.63 -12.43
N GLU A 365 -11.51 -11.96 -11.50
CA GLU A 365 -10.04 -11.86 -11.48
C GLU A 365 -9.48 -11.59 -10.10
N THR A 366 -8.18 -11.84 -9.94
CA THR A 366 -7.46 -11.58 -8.67
C THR A 366 -7.16 -10.10 -8.47
N HIS A 367 -7.21 -9.30 -9.53
CA HIS A 367 -6.97 -7.86 -9.48
C HIS A 367 -8.05 -7.14 -8.66
N VAL A 368 -7.80 -5.88 -8.33
CA VAL A 368 -8.67 -5.01 -7.53
C VAL A 368 -8.25 -3.57 -7.78
N ALA A 369 -9.19 -2.63 -7.60
CA ALA A 369 -8.87 -1.21 -7.71
C ALA A 369 -8.48 -0.77 -9.14
N ASP A 370 -9.22 -1.24 -10.12
CA ASP A 370 -9.13 -0.91 -11.54
C ASP A 370 -10.31 -0.01 -11.96
N ALA A 371 -10.14 0.69 -13.06
CA ALA A 371 -11.22 1.46 -13.69
C ALA A 371 -12.43 0.57 -14.08
N ARG A 372 -12.21 -0.72 -14.31
CA ARG A 372 -13.22 -1.73 -14.57
C ARG A 372 -13.55 -2.50 -13.30
N SER A 373 -14.83 -2.80 -13.12
CA SER A 373 -15.28 -3.60 -11.99
C SER A 373 -14.79 -5.04 -12.09
N CYS A 374 -14.36 -5.58 -10.97
CA CYS A 374 -13.94 -6.97 -10.85
C CYS A 374 -14.40 -7.61 -9.53
N CYS A 375 -14.45 -8.92 -9.53
CA CYS A 375 -15.00 -9.69 -8.44
C CYS A 375 -14.13 -10.91 -8.14
N LEU A 376 -14.01 -11.24 -6.86
CA LEU A 376 -13.29 -12.41 -6.39
C LEU A 376 -14.07 -13.11 -5.28
N HIS A 377 -14.11 -14.44 -5.35
CA HIS A 377 -14.53 -15.30 -4.23
C HIS A 377 -13.29 -15.97 -3.64
N PRO A 378 -12.75 -15.46 -2.51
CA PRO A 378 -11.46 -15.93 -1.97
C PRO A 378 -11.44 -17.44 -1.69
N ALA A 379 -12.50 -17.99 -1.09
CA ALA A 379 -12.58 -19.40 -0.71
C ALA A 379 -12.46 -20.38 -1.89
N SER A 380 -12.85 -19.98 -3.12
CA SER A 380 -12.69 -20.82 -4.32
C SER A 380 -11.46 -20.47 -5.15
N SER A 381 -10.70 -19.42 -4.78
CA SER A 381 -9.56 -18.93 -5.54
C SER A 381 -8.30 -18.75 -4.70
N THR A 382 -8.05 -17.59 -4.15
CA THR A 382 -6.79 -17.24 -3.46
C THR A 382 -6.58 -18.00 -2.15
N HIS A 383 -7.63 -18.46 -1.49
CA HIS A 383 -7.61 -19.19 -0.22
C HIS A 383 -8.14 -20.63 -0.36
N ARG A 384 -8.23 -21.15 -1.58
CA ARG A 384 -8.84 -22.49 -1.86
C ARG A 384 -8.18 -23.67 -1.14
N GLN A 385 -6.99 -23.47 -0.59
CA GLN A 385 -6.25 -24.50 0.15
C GLN A 385 -6.64 -24.57 1.62
N MET A 386 -7.37 -23.56 2.12
CA MET A 386 -7.82 -23.47 3.50
C MET A 386 -9.16 -24.17 3.70
N THR A 387 -9.34 -24.79 4.85
CA THR A 387 -10.64 -25.29 5.31
C THR A 387 -11.56 -24.12 5.70
N ASP A 388 -12.85 -24.38 5.85
CA ASP A 388 -13.82 -23.32 6.21
C ASP A 388 -13.53 -22.75 7.63
N ASP A 389 -13.01 -23.55 8.55
CA ASP A 389 -12.59 -23.11 9.88
C ASP A 389 -11.35 -22.21 9.84
N GLU A 390 -10.38 -22.57 9.01
CA GLU A 390 -9.19 -21.74 8.78
C GLU A 390 -9.56 -20.41 8.09
N LEU A 391 -10.47 -20.43 7.11
CA LEU A 391 -11.00 -19.25 6.46
C LEU A 391 -11.70 -18.31 7.47
N ALA A 392 -12.55 -18.86 8.33
CA ALA A 392 -13.24 -18.09 9.38
C ALA A 392 -12.24 -17.44 10.35
N THR A 393 -11.21 -18.18 10.75
CA THR A 393 -10.12 -17.69 11.63
C THR A 393 -9.32 -16.56 10.97
N ALA A 394 -9.14 -16.63 9.64
CA ALA A 394 -8.46 -15.60 8.85
C ALA A 394 -9.36 -14.36 8.55
N GLY A 395 -10.61 -14.33 9.04
CA GLY A 395 -11.56 -13.26 8.76
C GLY A 395 -12.09 -13.25 7.31
N VAL A 396 -12.03 -14.40 6.64
CA VAL A 396 -12.47 -14.58 5.25
C VAL A 396 -13.50 -15.72 5.19
N PRO A 397 -14.75 -15.50 5.62
CA PRO A 397 -15.77 -16.54 5.60
C PRO A 397 -15.91 -17.20 4.22
N ALA A 398 -16.30 -18.48 4.22
CA ALA A 398 -16.37 -19.30 2.99
C ALA A 398 -17.37 -18.79 1.94
N ASP A 399 -18.32 -17.95 2.34
CA ASP A 399 -19.31 -17.29 1.50
C ASP A 399 -18.96 -15.86 1.09
N LEU A 400 -17.79 -15.35 1.53
CA LEU A 400 -17.35 -13.98 1.28
C LEU A 400 -17.05 -13.75 -0.20
N VAL A 401 -17.70 -12.76 -0.76
CA VAL A 401 -17.42 -12.21 -2.09
C VAL A 401 -16.79 -10.81 -1.93
N ARG A 402 -15.66 -10.57 -2.58
CA ARG A 402 -15.01 -9.25 -2.68
C ARG A 402 -15.34 -8.65 -4.04
N PHE A 403 -16.06 -7.54 -4.06
CA PHE A 403 -16.43 -6.80 -5.26
C PHE A 403 -15.66 -5.46 -5.30
N SER A 404 -14.85 -5.26 -6.32
CA SER A 404 -14.15 -3.99 -6.59
C SER A 404 -14.94 -3.20 -7.62
N CYS A 405 -15.56 -2.11 -7.18
CA CYS A 405 -16.33 -1.23 -8.04
C CYS A 405 -15.39 -0.39 -8.90
N GLY A 406 -15.56 -0.46 -10.21
CA GLY A 406 -14.90 0.39 -11.19
C GLY A 406 -15.59 1.75 -11.36
N LEU A 407 -15.41 2.33 -12.54
CA LEU A 407 -15.91 3.67 -12.90
C LEU A 407 -17.21 3.63 -13.72
N GLU A 408 -17.76 2.45 -13.94
CA GLU A 408 -19.02 2.24 -14.66
C GLU A 408 -20.19 2.98 -14.00
N SER A 409 -21.34 3.00 -14.64
CA SER A 409 -22.57 3.50 -14.01
C SER A 409 -22.92 2.65 -12.79
N ALA A 410 -23.19 3.29 -11.65
CA ALA A 410 -23.63 2.59 -10.44
C ALA A 410 -24.90 1.77 -10.67
N GLU A 411 -25.81 2.28 -11.51
CA GLU A 411 -27.05 1.58 -11.87
C GLU A 411 -26.78 0.30 -12.63
N ASP A 412 -25.86 0.33 -13.60
CA ASP A 412 -25.46 -0.84 -14.38
C ASP A 412 -24.81 -1.89 -13.50
N LEU A 413 -23.92 -1.49 -12.58
CA LEU A 413 -23.31 -2.40 -11.61
C LEU A 413 -24.34 -3.04 -10.68
N ILE A 414 -25.29 -2.27 -10.16
CA ILE A 414 -26.36 -2.78 -9.30
C ILE A 414 -27.26 -3.75 -10.07
N ASN A 415 -27.56 -3.46 -11.32
CA ASN A 415 -28.37 -4.34 -12.17
C ASN A 415 -27.62 -5.65 -12.50
N ASP A 416 -26.29 -5.57 -12.76
CA ASP A 416 -25.46 -6.75 -12.97
C ASP A 416 -25.38 -7.62 -11.72
N ILE A 417 -25.23 -7.02 -10.55
CA ILE A 417 -25.22 -7.73 -9.26
C ILE A 417 -26.58 -8.41 -9.02
N LYS A 418 -27.71 -7.72 -9.23
CA LYS A 418 -29.05 -8.27 -9.00
C LYS A 418 -29.33 -9.48 -9.88
N GLN A 419 -29.03 -9.38 -11.20
CA GLN A 419 -29.25 -10.49 -12.11
C GLN A 419 -28.32 -11.68 -11.82
N ALA A 420 -27.09 -11.42 -11.33
CA ALA A 420 -26.18 -12.46 -10.91
C ALA A 420 -26.66 -13.16 -9.61
N LEU A 421 -27.27 -12.42 -8.68
CA LEU A 421 -27.92 -12.98 -7.50
C LEU A 421 -29.16 -13.83 -7.87
N ASP A 422 -29.95 -13.43 -8.89
CA ASP A 422 -31.06 -14.23 -9.39
C ASP A 422 -30.58 -15.56 -9.98
N SER A 423 -29.49 -15.51 -10.77
CA SER A 423 -28.84 -16.69 -11.35
C SER A 423 -28.33 -17.66 -10.30
N ALA A 424 -27.79 -17.14 -9.18
CA ALA A 424 -27.26 -17.93 -8.07
C ALA A 424 -28.34 -18.75 -7.33
N GLU A 425 -29.59 -18.28 -7.36
CA GLU A 425 -30.75 -18.96 -6.75
C GLU A 425 -31.53 -19.82 -7.75
N GLY A 426 -31.07 -19.90 -9.00
CA GLY A 426 -31.79 -20.70 -10.04
C GLY A 426 -33.06 -20.07 -10.53
N ARG A 427 -33.18 -18.73 -10.47
CA ARG A 427 -34.33 -17.94 -10.96
C ARG A 427 -34.07 -17.33 -12.32
#